data_ca3ab00b954b0b41f07dbcd8a3d690c7
#
_entry.id   ca3ab00b954b0b41f07dbcd8a3d690c7
#
_cell.length_a   1.000
_cell.length_b   1.000
_cell.length_c   1.000
_cell.angle_alpha   90.00
_cell.angle_beta   90.00
_cell.angle_gamma   90.00
#
_symmetry.space_group_name_H-M   'P 1'
#
loop_
_entity.id
_entity.type
_entity.pdbx_description
1 polymer ?
#
loop_
_entity_poly.entity_id
_entity_poly.type
_entity_poly.pdbx_seq_one_letter_code
_entity_poly.pdbx_strand_id
1 'polypeptide(L)'
;MAKNGHARSGHNSGSLWLTRSYNFVDKDPECDRFRTLWQKEHIKESDLAVLSGLAASTVSNMFGGKTRRPQHATFAKMAGALGYKYDLVRDQAPNYVREIPKAREQYKDHKAALERKRRREAAKGKGLK
;
A
#
# COMPACT_ATOMS: atom_id res chain seq x y z
N MET A 1 -16.17 11.93 6.87
CA MET A 1 -15.97 11.66 6.45
C MET A 1 -15.66 11.39 5.84
N ALA A 2 -15.63 11.48 5.62
CA ALA A 2 -15.36 11.19 4.93
C ALA A 2 -14.83 11.22 4.51
N LYS A 3 -14.60 11.50 4.53
CA LYS A 3 -14.00 11.52 4.04
C LYS A 3 -13.38 10.87 3.76
N ASN A 4 -13.30 10.77 3.98
CA ASN A 4 -12.75 10.06 3.61
C ASN A 4 -12.37 9.38 3.05
N GLY A 5 -12.43 9.34 3.01
CA GLY A 5 -12.14 8.71 2.31
C GLY A 5 -11.69 8.44 1.72
N HIS A 6 -11.65 8.61 1.68
CA HIS A 6 -11.30 8.45 1.03
C HIS A 6 -10.80 8.08 0.35
N ALA A 7 -10.46 8.18 0.46
CA ALA A 7 -10.03 8.03 -0.14
C ALA A 7 -10.19 7.63 -0.86
N ARG A 8 -10.71 7.52 -1.01
CA ARG A 8 -10.98 7.21 -1.71
C ARG A 8 -10.73 7.29 -2.65
N SER A 9 -10.45 7.64 -2.56
CA SER A 9 -10.22 7.86 -3.33
C SER A 9 -10.05 7.45 -4.25
N GLY A 10 -9.67 7.31 -4.14
CA GLY A 10 -9.12 6.87 -5.11
C GLY A 10 -9.82 6.49 -6.12
N HIS A 11 -10.33 5.85 -6.08
CA HIS A 11 -10.88 5.47 -7.13
C HIS A 11 -11.50 6.46 -7.80
N ASN A 12 -11.34 7.26 -7.39
CA ASN A 12 -11.84 8.08 -8.01
C ASN A 12 -11.19 8.39 -9.06
N SER A 13 -11.17 8.87 -9.44
CA SER A 13 -10.64 9.42 -10.48
C SER A 13 -10.46 8.57 -11.63
N GLY A 14 -10.92 7.47 -11.71
CA GLY A 14 -10.78 6.65 -12.84
C GLY A 14 -9.38 6.44 -13.23
N SER A 15 -8.52 6.42 -12.31
CA SER A 15 -7.12 6.27 -12.61
C SER A 15 -6.61 5.03 -11.97
N LEU A 16 -6.86 3.92 -12.61
CA LEU A 16 -6.37 2.64 -12.12
C LEU A 16 -4.88 2.65 -11.94
N TRP A 17 -4.18 3.29 -12.87
CA TRP A 17 -2.74 3.35 -12.79
C TRP A 17 -2.29 4.17 -11.59
N LEU A 18 -2.91 5.29 -11.36
CA LEU A 18 -2.57 6.13 -10.22
C LEU A 18 -2.91 5.45 -8.90
N THR A 19 -4.00 4.72 -8.87
CA THR A 19 -4.39 3.98 -7.67
C THR A 19 -3.32 2.97 -7.29
N ARG A 20 -2.74 2.30 -8.28
CA ARG A 20 -1.68 1.36 -8.01
C ARG A 20 -0.37 2.02 -7.64
N SER A 21 -0.05 3.13 -8.26
CA SER A 21 1.20 3.81 -7.98
C SER A 21 1.16 4.58 -6.66
N TYR A 22 -0.04 4.85 -6.16
CA TYR A 22 -0.20 5.52 -4.89
C TYR A 22 0.46 4.77 -3.76
N ASN A 23 0.41 3.46 -3.85
CA ASN A 23 0.80 2.68 -2.76
C ASN A 23 2.22 2.65 -2.47
N PHE A 24 2.62 2.34 -1.36
CA PHE A 24 3.87 1.74 -1.06
C PHE A 24 5.05 2.57 -1.37
N VAL A 25 4.88 3.84 -1.54
CA VAL A 25 6.02 4.70 -1.66
C VAL A 25 6.84 4.58 -0.40
N ASP A 26 6.19 4.50 0.73
CA ASP A 26 6.88 4.46 1.99
C ASP A 26 6.42 3.26 2.80
N LYS A 27 5.44 3.41 3.62
CA LYS A 27 5.00 2.38 4.56
C LYS A 27 3.62 1.87 4.18
N ASP A 28 3.45 0.55 4.28
CA ASP A 28 2.14 -0.04 4.02
C ASP A 28 1.17 0.38 5.13
N PRO A 29 0.06 1.02 4.77
CA PRO A 29 -0.90 1.50 5.78
C PRO A 29 -1.52 0.38 6.61
N GLU A 30 -1.46 -0.86 6.15
CA GLU A 30 -1.94 -1.98 6.94
C GLU A 30 -1.16 -2.17 8.24
N CYS A 31 0.10 -1.72 8.27
CA CYS A 31 0.89 -1.81 9.50
C CYS A 31 0.22 -1.08 10.64
N ASP A 32 -0.22 0.13 10.39
CA ASP A 32 -0.89 0.93 11.42
C ASP A 32 -2.28 0.41 11.71
N ARG A 33 -2.95 -0.11 10.71
CA ARG A 33 -4.28 -0.68 10.89
C ARG A 33 -4.23 -1.89 11.84
N PHE A 34 -3.29 -2.79 11.62
CA PHE A 34 -3.14 -3.95 12.48
C PHE A 34 -2.68 -3.57 13.88
N ARG A 35 -1.85 -2.55 13.98
CA ARG A 35 -1.45 -2.05 15.29
C ARG A 35 -2.66 -1.57 16.07
N THR A 36 -3.56 -0.84 15.42
CA THR A 36 -4.78 -0.36 16.05
C THR A 36 -5.67 -1.53 16.48
N LEU A 37 -5.83 -2.52 15.61
CA LEU A 37 -6.64 -3.69 15.95
C LEU A 37 -6.05 -4.46 17.14
N TRP A 38 -4.73 -4.60 17.13
CA TRP A 38 -4.05 -5.26 18.25
C TRP A 38 -4.24 -4.51 19.55
N GLN A 39 -4.12 -3.19 19.52
CA GLN A 39 -4.29 -2.39 20.72
C GLN A 39 -5.69 -2.53 21.33
N LYS A 40 -6.68 -2.72 20.49
CA LYS A 40 -8.05 -2.94 20.98
C LYS A 40 -8.22 -4.22 21.76
N GLU A 41 -7.41 -5.22 21.46
CA GLU A 41 -7.54 -6.53 22.10
C GLU A 41 -6.85 -6.61 23.46
N HIS A 42 -6.03 -5.62 23.79
CA HIS A 42 -5.34 -5.55 25.07
C HIS A 42 -4.48 -6.77 25.40
N ILE A 43 -3.84 -7.34 24.39
CA ILE A 43 -2.91 -8.45 24.58
C ILE A 43 -1.48 -7.95 24.31
N LYS A 44 -0.53 -8.69 24.82
CA LYS A 44 0.88 -8.34 24.64
C LYS A 44 1.32 -8.64 23.21
N GLU A 45 2.31 -7.89 22.73
CA GLU A 45 2.93 -8.16 21.45
C GLU A 45 3.45 -9.59 21.36
N SER A 46 4.08 -10.05 22.41
CA SER A 46 4.63 -11.41 22.45
C SER A 46 3.52 -12.46 22.32
N ASP A 47 2.38 -12.22 22.91
CA ASP A 47 1.26 -13.13 22.82
C ASP A 47 0.67 -13.14 21.41
N LEU A 48 0.60 -11.98 20.78
CA LEU A 48 0.17 -11.90 19.40
C LEU A 48 1.11 -12.68 18.48
N ALA A 49 2.41 -12.59 18.73
CA ALA A 49 3.39 -13.34 17.96
C ALA A 49 3.16 -14.83 18.09
N VAL A 50 2.94 -15.32 19.31
CA VAL A 50 2.66 -16.75 19.53
C VAL A 50 1.39 -17.17 18.81
N LEU A 51 0.32 -16.39 18.95
CA LEU A 51 -0.96 -16.73 18.33
C LEU A 51 -0.89 -16.75 16.81
N SER A 52 -0.12 -15.84 16.25
CA SER A 52 -0.02 -15.73 14.80
C SER A 52 1.02 -16.65 14.19
N GLY A 53 1.88 -17.24 15.02
CA GLY A 53 2.97 -18.06 14.50
C GLY A 53 4.10 -17.27 13.91
N LEU A 54 4.19 -15.98 14.23
CA LEU A 54 5.25 -15.13 13.76
C LEU A 54 6.33 -14.99 14.84
N ALA A 55 7.54 -14.63 14.41
CA ALA A 55 8.60 -14.33 15.37
C ALA A 55 8.24 -13.04 16.11
N ALA A 56 8.61 -12.98 17.38
CA ALA A 56 8.36 -11.78 18.19
C ALA A 56 9.00 -10.54 17.56
N SER A 57 10.20 -10.71 16.99
CA SER A 57 10.88 -9.60 16.32
C SER A 57 10.13 -9.12 15.09
N THR A 58 9.46 -10.01 14.37
CA THR A 58 8.67 -9.65 13.20
C THR A 58 7.52 -8.72 13.59
N VAL A 59 6.80 -9.08 14.64
CA VAL A 59 5.68 -8.27 15.13
C VAL A 59 6.19 -6.93 15.64
N SER A 60 7.23 -6.96 16.44
CA SER A 60 7.81 -5.76 17.03
C SER A 60 8.33 -4.79 15.96
N ASN A 61 9.02 -5.32 14.95
CA ASN A 61 9.55 -4.49 13.87
C ASN A 61 8.44 -3.88 13.01
N MET A 62 7.36 -4.63 12.82
CA MET A 62 6.24 -4.11 12.04
C MET A 62 5.54 -2.98 12.79
N PHE A 63 5.24 -3.19 14.08
CA PHE A 63 4.56 -2.17 14.87
C PHE A 63 5.47 -0.98 15.18
N GLY A 64 6.76 -1.22 15.28
CA GLY A 64 7.72 -0.16 15.53
C GLY A 64 8.15 0.62 14.30
N GLY A 65 7.69 0.24 13.13
CA GLY A 65 7.97 0.97 11.91
C GLY A 65 9.26 0.58 11.19
N LYS A 66 9.98 -0.42 11.67
CA LYS A 66 11.20 -0.87 10.98
C LYS A 66 10.89 -1.64 9.72
N THR A 67 9.88 -2.50 9.77
CA THR A 67 9.41 -3.22 8.59
C THR A 67 8.30 -2.40 7.97
N ARG A 68 8.58 -1.80 6.85
CA ARG A 68 7.62 -0.88 6.23
C ARG A 68 6.70 -1.55 5.23
N ARG A 69 7.12 -2.67 4.66
CA ARG A 69 6.31 -3.40 3.67
C ARG A 69 6.32 -4.89 3.97
N PRO A 70 5.58 -5.31 5.00
CA PRO A 70 5.51 -6.75 5.32
C PRO A 70 4.87 -7.52 4.17
N GLN A 71 5.15 -8.81 4.13
CA GLN A 71 4.53 -9.68 3.16
C GLN A 71 3.06 -9.91 3.52
N HIS A 72 2.26 -10.19 2.50
CA HIS A 72 0.85 -10.48 2.73
C HIS A 72 0.65 -11.63 3.73
N ALA A 73 1.50 -12.65 3.66
CA ALA A 73 1.40 -13.78 4.58
C ALA A 73 1.52 -13.35 6.04
N THR A 74 2.36 -12.36 6.31
CA THR A 74 2.50 -11.81 7.66
C THR A 74 1.20 -11.19 8.13
N PHE A 75 0.61 -10.36 7.28
CA PHE A 75 -0.68 -9.74 7.61
C PHE A 75 -1.78 -10.78 7.79
N ALA A 76 -1.81 -11.80 6.93
CA ALA A 76 -2.84 -12.83 6.99
C ALA A 76 -2.77 -13.62 8.29
N LYS A 77 -1.56 -13.97 8.72
CA LYS A 77 -1.36 -14.68 9.98
C LYS A 77 -1.81 -13.83 11.16
N MET A 78 -1.45 -12.57 11.13
CA MET A 78 -1.82 -11.65 12.19
C MET A 78 -3.34 -11.44 12.22
N ALA A 79 -3.95 -11.32 11.05
CA ALA A 79 -5.40 -11.20 10.95
C ALA A 79 -6.09 -12.40 11.59
N GLY A 80 -5.62 -13.60 11.28
CA GLY A 80 -6.18 -14.82 11.87
C GLY A 80 -6.08 -14.81 13.38
N ALA A 81 -4.95 -14.38 13.90
CA ALA A 81 -4.73 -14.32 15.34
C ALA A 81 -5.67 -13.32 16.03
N LEU A 82 -6.04 -12.26 15.33
CA LEU A 82 -6.92 -11.23 15.87
C LEU A 82 -8.41 -11.49 15.58
N GLY A 83 -8.71 -12.58 14.90
CA GLY A 83 -10.10 -12.95 14.64
C GLY A 83 -10.65 -12.42 13.32
N TYR A 84 -9.78 -11.99 12.42
CA TYR A 84 -10.18 -11.49 11.11
C TYR A 84 -9.70 -12.40 10.01
N LYS A 85 -10.25 -12.23 8.82
CA LYS A 85 -9.74 -12.91 7.65
C LYS A 85 -9.75 -11.94 6.47
N TYR A 86 -8.83 -12.17 5.54
CA TYR A 86 -8.81 -11.38 4.32
C TYR A 86 -9.81 -11.96 3.33
N ASP A 87 -10.42 -11.06 2.61
CA ASP A 87 -11.34 -11.44 1.55
C ASP A 87 -11.35 -10.32 0.52
N LEU A 88 -11.63 -10.68 -0.72
CA LEU A 88 -11.78 -9.71 -1.78
C LEU A 88 -13.26 -9.45 -1.99
N VAL A 89 -13.67 -8.24 -1.66
CA VAL A 89 -15.07 -7.86 -1.78
C VAL A 89 -15.21 -6.93 -2.97
N ARG A 90 -16.17 -7.25 -3.82
CA ARG A 90 -16.40 -6.42 -5.00
C ARG A 90 -17.01 -5.11 -4.58
N ASP A 91 -16.29 -4.03 -4.83
CA ASP A 91 -16.79 -2.71 -4.51
C ASP A 91 -17.71 -2.23 -5.63
N GLN A 92 -17.17 -2.20 -6.83
CA GLN A 92 -17.97 -1.83 -8.00
C GLN A 92 -17.34 -2.45 -9.24
N ALA A 93 -18.19 -2.73 -10.22
CA ALA A 93 -17.70 -3.29 -11.46
C ALA A 93 -17.01 -2.19 -12.28
N PRO A 94 -15.76 -2.42 -12.70
CA PRO A 94 -15.07 -1.42 -13.52
C PRO A 94 -15.69 -1.35 -14.91
N ASN A 95 -15.69 -0.17 -15.48
CA ASN A 95 -16.05 0.01 -16.87
C ASN A 95 -14.77 0.03 -17.69
N TYR A 96 -14.33 -1.13 -18.13
CA TYR A 96 -13.05 -1.25 -18.80
C TYR A 96 -13.01 -0.53 -20.14
N VAL A 97 -14.13 -0.47 -20.82
CA VAL A 97 -14.19 0.22 -22.11
C VAL A 97 -13.82 1.69 -21.96
N ARG A 98 -14.21 2.27 -20.84
CA ARG A 98 -13.95 3.67 -20.56
C ARG A 98 -12.61 3.88 -19.86
N GLU A 99 -12.29 3.00 -18.93
CA GLU A 99 -11.14 3.22 -18.04
C GLU A 99 -9.81 2.81 -18.66
N ILE A 100 -9.80 1.77 -19.48
CA ILE A 100 -8.55 1.31 -20.06
C ILE A 100 -7.88 2.36 -20.96
N PRO A 101 -8.63 3.02 -21.88
CA PRO A 101 -8.00 4.07 -22.67
C PRO A 101 -7.45 5.21 -21.86
N LYS A 102 -8.17 5.60 -20.80
CA LYS A 102 -7.70 6.64 -19.90
C LYS A 102 -6.42 6.25 -19.19
N ALA A 103 -6.38 5.02 -18.69
CA ALA A 103 -5.21 4.52 -17.98
C ALA A 103 -4.00 4.45 -18.90
N ARG A 104 -4.20 4.03 -20.14
CA ARG A 104 -3.13 4.00 -21.13
C ARG A 104 -2.56 5.37 -21.41
N GLU A 105 -3.45 6.35 -21.50
CA GLU A 105 -3.03 7.73 -21.75
C GLU A 105 -2.21 8.26 -20.59
N GLN A 106 -2.67 8.04 -19.38
CA GLN A 106 -1.96 8.47 -18.18
C GLN A 106 -0.59 7.81 -18.06
N TYR A 107 -0.52 6.53 -18.36
CA TYR A 107 0.74 5.80 -18.31
C TYR A 107 1.72 6.35 -19.34
N LYS A 108 1.23 6.63 -20.54
CA LYS A 108 2.03 7.18 -21.61
C LYS A 108 2.60 8.54 -21.20
N ASP A 109 1.77 9.39 -20.63
CA ASP A 109 2.20 10.71 -20.16
C ASP A 109 3.24 10.60 -19.05
N HIS A 110 3.02 9.68 -18.13
CA HIS A 110 3.96 9.46 -17.04
C HIS A 110 5.31 8.96 -17.57
N LYS A 111 5.27 8.04 -18.52
CA LYS A 111 6.47 7.50 -19.12
C LYS A 111 7.27 8.58 -19.82
N ALA A 112 6.58 9.44 -20.55
CA ALA A 112 7.22 10.56 -21.23
C ALA A 112 7.85 11.54 -20.24
N ALA A 113 7.17 11.80 -19.13
CA ALA A 113 7.69 12.68 -18.10
C ALA A 113 8.95 12.10 -17.45
N LEU A 114 8.96 10.79 -17.18
CA LEU A 114 10.14 10.14 -16.64
C LEU A 114 11.32 10.19 -17.60
N GLU A 115 11.05 10.02 -18.87
CA GLU A 115 12.06 10.10 -19.91
C GLU A 115 12.70 11.49 -19.94
N ARG A 116 11.88 12.53 -19.90
CA ARG A 116 12.36 13.90 -19.86
C ARG A 116 13.20 14.19 -18.63
N LYS A 117 12.77 13.66 -17.50
CA LYS A 117 13.50 13.84 -16.24
C LYS A 117 14.86 13.17 -16.33
N ARG A 118 14.93 11.96 -16.85
CA ARG A 118 16.19 11.25 -17.01
C ARG A 118 17.15 12.00 -17.93
N ARG A 119 16.65 12.53 -19.02
CA ARG A 119 17.47 13.32 -19.94
C ARG A 119 18.02 14.57 -19.27
N ARG A 120 17.21 15.24 -18.49
CA ARG A 120 17.66 16.42 -17.77
C ARG A 120 18.74 16.10 -16.75
N GLU A 121 18.57 15.01 -16.03
CA GLU A 121 19.55 14.59 -15.04
C GLU A 121 20.86 14.17 -15.69
N ALA A 122 20.77 13.47 -16.80
CA ALA A 122 21.95 13.09 -17.56
C ALA A 122 22.68 14.31 -18.10
N ALA A 123 21.94 15.29 -18.61
CA ALA A 123 22.54 16.54 -19.10
C ALA A 123 23.20 17.31 -17.95
N LYS A 124 22.57 17.33 -16.79
CA LYS A 124 23.16 17.97 -15.62
C LYS A 124 24.46 17.30 -15.20
N GLY A 125 24.47 15.96 -15.19
CA GLY A 125 25.65 15.21 -14.85
C GLY A 125 26.81 15.51 -15.80
N LYS A 126 26.51 15.63 -17.09
CA LYS A 126 27.52 15.99 -18.06
C LYS A 126 27.96 17.43 -17.90
N GLY A 127 27.05 18.31 -17.55
CA GLY A 127 27.39 19.71 -17.37
C GLY A 127 28.28 19.97 -16.18
N LEU A 128 28.29 19.08 -15.23
CA LEU A 128 29.11 19.23 -14.03
C LEU A 128 30.58 18.84 -14.27
N LYS A 129 30.89 18.31 -15.42
CA LYS A 129 32.26 18.04 -15.79
C LYS A 129 32.90 19.28 -16.39
#